data_6af0503289feae4e8c01f55883c2d30f
#
_entry.id   6af0503289feae4e8c01f55883c2d30f
#
_cell.length_a   1.000
_cell.length_b   1.000
_cell.length_c   1.000
_cell.angle_alpha   90.00
_cell.angle_beta   90.00
_cell.angle_gamma   90.00
#
_symmetry.space_group_name_H-M   'P 1'
#
loop_
_entity.id
_entity.type
_entity.pdbx_description
1 polymer ?
#
loop_
_entity_poly.entity_id
_entity_poly.type
_entity_poly.pdbx_seq_one_letter_code
_entity_poly.pdbx_strand_id
1 'polypeptide(L)'
;MMEALSPANIGLLLFGIFFVLLLIGSPIMVALGVATMACFIVLDIDLSLMIERAFASLTAFPLMALPAFVLAGSLMEAAGVSRRLVHVAENIVGPTPGGLAISTTLSCVFFGAISGSGPATTAAVGMLMIPAMAKRGYNVGYAAAATATAGGIGIIIPPSITFVIYGSVTGKSVGSLFASGIVPGILMGIFLVFAMQFVSRGRELVLLPKASGKERWAAFKEAFWGLLMPVIILGGIYGGIFTPTEAAAVSALYGLIVGLFIYRTLSLKDIMPILRDSVSQTAVVMF
;
A
#
# COMPACT_ATOMS: atom_id res chain seq x y z
N MET A 1 -14.48 -44.45 -6.48
CA MET A 1 -13.83 -43.26 -7.10
C MET A 1 -13.68 -42.08 -6.11
N MET A 2 -14.51 -41.99 -5.08
CA MET A 2 -14.38 -40.95 -4.03
C MET A 2 -13.29 -41.18 -3.00
N GLU A 3 -12.73 -42.38 -2.84
CA GLU A 3 -11.61 -42.69 -1.94
C GLU A 3 -10.23 -42.21 -2.43
N ALA A 4 -10.11 -41.83 -3.71
CA ALA A 4 -8.82 -41.41 -4.28
C ALA A 4 -8.49 -39.93 -4.05
N LEU A 5 -9.39 -39.11 -3.53
CA LEU A 5 -9.22 -37.66 -3.39
C LEU A 5 -9.10 -37.25 -1.92
N SER A 6 -7.94 -37.60 -1.31
CA SER A 6 -7.58 -37.01 -0.02
C SER A 6 -7.48 -35.46 -0.15
N PRO A 7 -7.73 -34.71 0.91
CA PRO A 7 -7.56 -33.24 0.90
C PRO A 7 -6.19 -32.81 0.36
N ALA A 8 -5.15 -33.64 0.57
CA ALA A 8 -3.81 -33.40 0.04
C ALA A 8 -3.75 -33.49 -1.50
N ASN A 9 -4.45 -34.46 -2.11
CA ASN A 9 -4.47 -34.63 -3.57
C ASN A 9 -5.24 -33.49 -4.25
N ILE A 10 -6.33 -33.03 -3.62
CA ILE A 10 -7.08 -31.85 -4.11
C ILE A 10 -6.21 -30.59 -4.03
N GLY A 11 -5.50 -30.41 -2.92
CA GLY A 11 -4.53 -29.33 -2.78
C GLY A 11 -3.41 -29.39 -3.83
N LEU A 12 -2.86 -30.58 -4.09
CA LEU A 12 -1.86 -30.80 -5.15
C LEU A 12 -2.41 -30.48 -6.55
N LEU A 13 -3.63 -30.87 -6.86
CA LEU A 13 -4.30 -30.53 -8.12
C LEU A 13 -4.47 -29.01 -8.28
N LEU A 14 -5.03 -28.36 -7.26
CA LEU A 14 -5.27 -26.92 -7.26
C LEU A 14 -3.99 -26.13 -7.42
N PHE A 15 -3.01 -26.36 -6.55
CA PHE A 15 -1.72 -25.64 -6.61
C PHE A 15 -0.89 -26.06 -7.83
N GLY A 16 -0.96 -27.29 -8.27
CA GLY A 16 -0.27 -27.76 -9.48
C GLY A 16 -0.74 -27.00 -10.72
N ILE A 17 -2.05 -26.97 -10.96
CA ILE A 17 -2.62 -26.21 -12.09
C ILE A 17 -2.33 -24.73 -11.96
N PHE A 18 -2.51 -24.16 -10.77
CA PHE A 18 -2.24 -22.74 -10.50
C PHE A 18 -0.80 -22.35 -10.85
N PHE A 19 0.20 -23.07 -10.33
CA PHE A 19 1.60 -22.76 -10.59
C PHE A 19 2.01 -23.02 -12.04
N VAL A 20 1.49 -24.07 -12.68
CA VAL A 20 1.75 -24.33 -14.11
C VAL A 20 1.25 -23.16 -14.95
N LEU A 21 0.03 -22.68 -14.70
CA LEU A 21 -0.53 -21.55 -15.44
C LEU A 21 0.26 -20.26 -15.19
N LEU A 22 0.70 -20.00 -13.96
CA LEU A 22 1.57 -18.87 -13.67
C LEU A 22 2.91 -18.92 -14.42
N LEU A 23 3.54 -20.11 -14.49
CA LEU A 23 4.80 -20.29 -15.21
C LEU A 23 4.65 -20.07 -16.72
N ILE A 24 3.49 -20.35 -17.29
CA ILE A 24 3.16 -20.06 -18.70
C ILE A 24 2.86 -18.57 -18.92
N GLY A 25 2.77 -17.76 -17.83
CA GLY A 25 2.49 -16.32 -17.92
C GLY A 25 1.02 -15.94 -17.90
N SER A 26 0.12 -16.84 -17.46
CA SER A 26 -1.30 -16.52 -17.31
C SER A 26 -1.53 -15.48 -16.20
N PRO A 27 -2.50 -14.56 -16.35
CA PRO A 27 -2.92 -13.69 -15.27
C PRO A 27 -3.35 -14.48 -14.02
N ILE A 28 -3.06 -13.96 -12.84
CA ILE A 28 -3.35 -14.63 -11.56
C ILE A 28 -4.83 -15.01 -11.44
N MET A 29 -5.73 -14.12 -11.83
CA MET A 29 -7.17 -14.35 -11.84
C MET A 29 -7.56 -15.58 -12.68
N VAL A 30 -6.98 -15.70 -13.89
CA VAL A 30 -7.23 -16.84 -14.78
C VAL A 30 -6.66 -18.12 -14.19
N ALA A 31 -5.44 -18.06 -13.63
CA ALA A 31 -4.80 -19.21 -13.01
C ALA A 31 -5.61 -19.74 -11.81
N LEU A 32 -6.09 -18.85 -10.94
CA LEU A 32 -6.96 -19.21 -9.81
C LEU A 32 -8.32 -19.75 -10.27
N GLY A 33 -8.95 -19.09 -11.23
CA GLY A 33 -10.26 -19.47 -11.75
C GLY A 33 -10.23 -20.86 -12.39
N VAL A 34 -9.25 -21.11 -13.27
CA VAL A 34 -9.11 -22.42 -13.95
C VAL A 34 -8.74 -23.53 -12.96
N ALA A 35 -7.83 -23.26 -12.00
CA ALA A 35 -7.47 -24.24 -10.99
C ALA A 35 -8.67 -24.62 -10.11
N THR A 36 -9.47 -23.63 -9.69
CA THR A 36 -10.69 -23.85 -8.91
C THR A 36 -11.73 -24.61 -9.72
N MET A 37 -11.96 -24.21 -10.98
CA MET A 37 -12.90 -24.89 -11.89
C MET A 37 -12.52 -26.36 -12.09
N ALA A 38 -11.24 -26.66 -12.28
CA ALA A 38 -10.75 -28.04 -12.40
C ALA A 38 -11.04 -28.86 -11.12
N CYS A 39 -10.85 -28.28 -9.95
CA CYS A 39 -11.22 -28.95 -8.69
C CYS A 39 -12.71 -29.19 -8.57
N PHE A 40 -13.56 -28.24 -8.97
CA PHE A 40 -15.02 -28.40 -8.95
C PHE A 40 -15.48 -29.55 -9.86
N ILE A 41 -14.91 -29.62 -11.07
CA ILE A 41 -15.22 -30.73 -12.03
C ILE A 41 -14.78 -32.06 -11.45
N VAL A 42 -13.59 -32.17 -10.87
CA VAL A 42 -13.07 -33.43 -10.30
C VAL A 42 -13.86 -33.87 -9.07
N LEU A 43 -14.39 -32.93 -8.30
CA LEU A 43 -15.19 -33.18 -7.10
C LEU A 43 -16.71 -33.36 -7.40
N ASP A 44 -17.09 -33.26 -8.67
CA ASP A 44 -18.50 -33.28 -9.09
C ASP A 44 -19.38 -32.22 -8.40
N ILE A 45 -18.77 -31.02 -8.20
CA ILE A 45 -19.44 -29.85 -7.63
C ILE A 45 -19.99 -29.00 -8.76
N ASP A 46 -21.22 -28.52 -8.61
CA ASP A 46 -21.85 -27.65 -9.59
C ASP A 46 -21.05 -26.34 -9.79
N LEU A 47 -20.69 -26.05 -11.04
CA LEU A 47 -19.96 -24.84 -11.42
C LEU A 47 -20.74 -23.55 -11.14
N SER A 48 -22.08 -23.63 -11.07
CA SER A 48 -22.91 -22.47 -10.68
C SER A 48 -22.55 -21.95 -9.30
N LEU A 49 -22.16 -22.85 -8.37
CA LEU A 49 -21.70 -22.46 -7.02
C LEU A 49 -20.42 -21.62 -7.06
N MET A 50 -19.52 -21.87 -8.02
CA MET A 50 -18.31 -21.06 -8.19
C MET A 50 -18.66 -19.60 -8.53
N ILE A 51 -19.60 -19.40 -9.46
CA ILE A 51 -20.06 -18.08 -9.88
C ILE A 51 -20.77 -17.36 -8.72
N GLU A 52 -21.67 -18.08 -8.04
CA GLU A 52 -22.39 -17.56 -6.87
C GLU A 52 -21.42 -17.11 -5.76
N ARG A 53 -20.42 -17.95 -5.43
CA ARG A 53 -19.41 -17.63 -4.42
C ARG A 53 -18.50 -16.49 -4.83
N ALA A 54 -18.11 -16.40 -6.09
CA ALA A 54 -17.32 -15.28 -6.60
C ALA A 54 -18.10 -13.96 -6.45
N PHE A 55 -19.37 -13.95 -6.84
CA PHE A 55 -20.23 -12.77 -6.70
C PHE A 55 -20.48 -12.40 -5.24
N ALA A 56 -20.79 -13.38 -4.40
CA ALA A 56 -21.00 -13.17 -2.96
C ALA A 56 -19.74 -12.63 -2.27
N SER A 57 -18.55 -13.08 -2.71
CA SER A 57 -17.28 -12.58 -2.17
C SER A 57 -17.06 -11.11 -2.49
N LEU A 58 -17.39 -10.65 -3.69
CA LEU A 58 -17.25 -9.25 -4.09
C LEU A 58 -18.16 -8.30 -3.29
N THR A 59 -19.30 -8.80 -2.80
CA THR A 59 -20.26 -8.03 -1.99
C THR A 59 -19.98 -8.09 -0.48
N ALA A 60 -18.89 -8.74 -0.07
CA ALA A 60 -18.52 -8.83 1.34
C ALA A 60 -18.25 -7.44 1.95
N PHE A 61 -18.90 -7.14 3.10
CA PHE A 61 -18.84 -5.83 3.74
C PHE A 61 -17.43 -5.27 3.95
N PRO A 62 -16.41 -6.07 4.38
CA PRO A 62 -15.06 -5.54 4.52
C PRO A 62 -14.43 -5.09 3.19
N LEU A 63 -14.77 -5.74 2.07
CA LEU A 63 -14.23 -5.36 0.75
C LEU A 63 -14.76 -4.01 0.26
N MET A 64 -15.90 -3.54 0.75
CA MET A 64 -16.40 -2.20 0.45
C MET A 64 -15.47 -1.08 0.94
N ALA A 65 -14.55 -1.38 1.86
CA ALA A 65 -13.52 -0.45 2.28
C ALA A 65 -12.45 -0.18 1.19
N LEU A 66 -12.23 -1.14 0.27
CA LEU A 66 -11.15 -1.04 -0.73
C LEU A 66 -11.31 0.17 -1.67
N PRO A 67 -12.45 0.37 -2.34
CA PRO A 67 -12.64 1.52 -3.22
C PRO A 67 -12.36 2.85 -2.50
N ALA A 68 -12.82 2.96 -1.25
CA ALA A 68 -12.68 4.17 -0.47
C ALA A 68 -11.23 4.40 -0.01
N PHE A 69 -10.50 3.38 0.42
CA PHE A 69 -9.06 3.51 0.76
C PHE A 69 -8.22 3.82 -0.47
N VAL A 70 -8.48 3.17 -1.60
CA VAL A 70 -7.78 3.46 -2.87
C VAL A 70 -8.02 4.91 -3.28
N LEU A 71 -9.27 5.37 -3.22
CA LEU A 71 -9.62 6.76 -3.52
C LEU A 71 -8.94 7.74 -2.56
N ALA A 72 -8.95 7.44 -1.26
CA ALA A 72 -8.28 8.26 -0.25
C ALA A 72 -6.77 8.41 -0.54
N GLY A 73 -6.09 7.30 -0.85
CA GLY A 73 -4.68 7.30 -1.25
C GLY A 73 -4.41 8.13 -2.49
N SER A 74 -5.24 7.96 -3.55
CA SER A 74 -5.12 8.69 -4.80
C SER A 74 -5.38 10.20 -4.62
N LEU A 75 -6.37 10.58 -3.81
CA LEU A 75 -6.64 11.99 -3.48
C LEU A 75 -5.48 12.63 -2.73
N MET A 76 -4.90 11.93 -1.75
CA MET A 76 -3.75 12.42 -0.98
C MET A 76 -2.48 12.53 -1.84
N GLU A 77 -2.27 11.58 -2.76
CA GLU A 77 -1.17 11.67 -3.73
C GLU A 77 -1.33 12.88 -4.64
N ALA A 78 -2.49 13.04 -5.25
CA ALA A 78 -2.80 14.18 -6.11
C ALA A 78 -2.79 15.52 -5.34
N ALA A 79 -3.12 15.51 -4.05
CA ALA A 79 -2.94 16.65 -3.15
C ALA A 79 -1.45 16.97 -2.86
N GLY A 80 -0.50 16.18 -3.35
CA GLY A 80 0.94 16.41 -3.19
C GLY A 80 1.45 16.11 -1.79
N VAL A 81 0.78 15.19 -1.07
CA VAL A 81 1.20 14.76 0.27
C VAL A 81 2.53 14.03 0.20
N SER A 82 2.76 13.17 -0.80
CA SER A 82 4.02 12.44 -0.98
C SER A 82 5.23 13.38 -1.01
N ARG A 83 5.15 14.52 -1.74
CA ARG A 83 6.22 15.53 -1.79
C ARG A 83 6.48 16.15 -0.42
N ARG A 84 5.44 16.46 0.36
CA ARG A 84 5.57 17.05 1.70
C ARG A 84 6.18 16.06 2.70
N LEU A 85 5.81 14.78 2.61
CA LEU A 85 6.38 13.72 3.43
C LEU A 85 7.86 13.48 3.12
N VAL A 86 8.23 13.50 1.83
CA VAL A 86 9.64 13.46 1.40
C VAL A 86 10.40 14.64 2.00
N HIS A 87 9.86 15.86 1.91
CA HIS A 87 10.50 17.04 2.47
C HIS A 87 10.72 16.93 4.00
N VAL A 88 9.74 16.39 4.74
CA VAL A 88 9.93 16.09 6.19
C VAL A 88 11.07 15.09 6.41
N ALA A 89 11.06 13.98 5.68
CA ALA A 89 12.06 12.93 5.82
C ALA A 89 13.48 13.45 5.51
N GLU A 90 13.64 14.22 4.43
CA GLU A 90 14.91 14.84 4.06
C GLU A 90 15.43 15.80 5.15
N ASN A 91 14.55 16.61 5.76
CA ASN A 91 14.92 17.51 6.82
C ASN A 91 15.31 16.81 8.14
N ILE A 92 14.83 15.58 8.36
CA ILE A 92 15.15 14.78 9.55
C ILE A 92 16.49 14.06 9.38
N VAL A 93 16.67 13.34 8.26
CA VAL A 93 17.78 12.39 8.08
C VAL A 93 18.75 12.74 6.94
N GLY A 94 18.43 13.74 6.13
CA GLY A 94 19.21 14.11 4.95
C GLY A 94 20.71 14.36 5.17
N PRO A 95 21.15 14.94 6.29
CA PRO A 95 22.57 15.16 6.57
C PRO A 95 23.38 13.91 6.90
N THR A 96 22.72 12.77 7.06
CA THR A 96 23.41 11.52 7.41
C THR A 96 23.96 10.81 6.18
N PRO A 97 25.04 10.00 6.30
CA PRO A 97 25.47 9.14 5.21
C PRO A 97 24.32 8.21 4.75
N GLY A 98 24.03 8.24 3.46
CA GLY A 98 22.86 7.54 2.92
C GLY A 98 21.51 8.24 3.17
N GLY A 99 21.55 9.50 3.62
CA GLY A 99 20.37 10.26 4.05
C GLY A 99 19.21 10.26 3.06
N LEU A 100 19.47 10.33 1.74
CA LEU A 100 18.38 10.24 0.75
C LEU A 100 17.74 8.84 0.68
N ALA A 101 18.52 7.77 0.80
CA ALA A 101 17.98 6.42 0.83
C ALA A 101 17.16 6.18 2.12
N ILE A 102 17.62 6.72 3.25
CA ILE A 102 16.87 6.69 4.52
C ILE A 102 15.60 7.55 4.41
N SER A 103 15.70 8.75 3.81
CA SER A 103 14.52 9.61 3.55
C SER A 103 13.49 8.90 2.68
N THR A 104 13.93 8.14 1.67
CA THR A 104 13.06 7.30 0.85
C THR A 104 12.29 6.30 1.71
N THR A 105 13.00 5.58 2.59
CA THR A 105 12.38 4.61 3.50
C THR A 105 11.36 5.27 4.42
N LEU A 106 11.71 6.39 5.07
CA LEU A 106 10.77 7.12 5.94
C LEU A 106 9.57 7.66 5.18
N SER A 107 9.78 8.17 3.97
CA SER A 107 8.69 8.64 3.11
C SER A 107 7.74 7.51 2.72
N CYS A 108 8.27 6.31 2.44
CA CYS A 108 7.47 5.12 2.17
C CYS A 108 6.69 4.66 3.42
N VAL A 109 7.29 4.73 4.61
CA VAL A 109 6.59 4.45 5.88
C VAL A 109 5.40 5.39 6.07
N PHE A 110 5.62 6.69 5.93
CA PHE A 110 4.58 7.69 6.11
C PHE A 110 3.50 7.62 5.03
N PHE A 111 3.90 7.54 3.76
CA PHE A 111 2.94 7.46 2.66
C PHE A 111 2.22 6.11 2.62
N GLY A 112 2.91 5.03 2.97
CA GLY A 112 2.31 3.70 3.09
C GLY A 112 1.18 3.65 4.12
N ALA A 113 1.35 4.34 5.26
CA ALA A 113 0.32 4.49 6.28
C ALA A 113 -0.90 5.34 5.80
N ILE A 114 -0.82 5.97 4.64
CA ILE A 114 -1.93 6.72 4.02
C ILE A 114 -2.56 5.91 2.90
N SER A 115 -1.73 5.37 1.98
CA SER A 115 -2.19 4.69 0.77
C SER A 115 -2.62 3.23 1.01
N GLY A 116 -2.01 2.57 1.98
CA GLY A 116 -2.24 1.14 2.26
C GLY A 116 -1.79 0.20 1.14
N SER A 117 -1.07 0.70 0.13
CA SER A 117 -0.69 0.00 -1.09
C SER A 117 0.81 0.10 -1.34
N GLY A 118 1.49 -1.03 -1.46
CA GLY A 118 2.92 -1.09 -1.79
C GLY A 118 3.23 -0.48 -3.17
N PRO A 119 2.56 -0.91 -4.24
CA PRO A 119 2.75 -0.34 -5.58
C PRO A 119 2.51 1.17 -5.64
N ALA A 120 1.41 1.67 -5.04
CA ALA A 120 1.13 3.10 -5.00
C ALA A 120 2.20 3.87 -4.22
N THR A 121 2.64 3.35 -3.07
CA THR A 121 3.73 3.92 -2.27
C THR A 121 5.03 3.98 -3.05
N THR A 122 5.39 2.89 -3.73
CA THR A 122 6.60 2.81 -4.56
C THR A 122 6.56 3.82 -5.70
N ALA A 123 5.41 3.95 -6.38
CA ALA A 123 5.24 4.88 -7.47
C ALA A 123 5.33 6.34 -6.99
N ALA A 124 4.53 6.72 -5.99
CA ALA A 124 4.46 8.09 -5.49
C ALA A 124 5.79 8.60 -4.93
N VAL A 125 6.46 7.80 -4.12
CA VAL A 125 7.77 8.16 -3.54
C VAL A 125 8.88 8.01 -4.57
N GLY A 126 8.82 6.98 -5.42
CA GLY A 126 9.83 6.69 -6.45
C GLY A 126 9.95 7.77 -7.51
N MET A 127 8.84 8.31 -7.96
CA MET A 127 8.83 9.44 -8.92
C MET A 127 9.61 10.65 -8.41
N LEU A 128 9.64 10.85 -7.10
CA LEU A 128 10.34 11.97 -6.47
C LEU A 128 11.79 11.60 -6.12
N MET A 129 11.98 10.44 -5.46
CA MET A 129 13.25 10.09 -4.84
C MET A 129 14.27 9.47 -5.79
N ILE A 130 13.85 8.70 -6.79
CA ILE A 130 14.80 8.09 -7.75
C ILE A 130 15.57 9.16 -8.52
N PRO A 131 14.91 10.18 -9.12
CA PRO A 131 15.64 11.28 -9.78
C PRO A 131 16.45 12.13 -8.80
N ALA A 132 15.95 12.36 -7.58
CA ALA A 132 16.67 13.13 -6.56
C ALA A 132 17.95 12.42 -6.12
N MET A 133 17.91 11.11 -5.92
CA MET A 133 19.06 10.28 -5.60
C MET A 133 20.06 10.25 -6.77
N ALA A 134 19.60 10.04 -8.00
CA ALA A 134 20.45 10.02 -9.19
C ALA A 134 21.24 11.33 -9.37
N LYS A 135 20.59 12.49 -9.20
CA LYS A 135 21.24 13.82 -9.24
C LYS A 135 22.32 14.00 -8.19
N ARG A 136 22.33 13.20 -7.12
CA ARG A 136 23.30 13.27 -6.02
C ARG A 136 24.30 12.11 -6.02
N GLY A 137 24.49 11.48 -7.17
CA GLY A 137 25.53 10.47 -7.38
C GLY A 137 25.15 9.05 -6.97
N TYR A 138 23.89 8.78 -6.58
CA TYR A 138 23.44 7.42 -6.39
C TYR A 138 23.27 6.70 -7.72
N ASN A 139 23.65 5.43 -7.76
CA ASN A 139 23.34 4.57 -8.90
C ASN A 139 21.81 4.43 -9.03
N VAL A 140 21.28 4.59 -10.26
CA VAL A 140 19.83 4.56 -10.53
C VAL A 140 19.22 3.21 -10.16
N GLY A 141 19.94 2.10 -10.45
CA GLY A 141 19.50 0.76 -10.06
C GLY A 141 19.40 0.61 -8.54
N TYR A 142 20.35 1.17 -7.77
CA TYR A 142 20.27 1.20 -6.31
C TYR A 142 19.09 2.04 -5.83
N ALA A 143 18.89 3.24 -6.40
CA ALA A 143 17.77 4.10 -6.03
C ALA A 143 16.41 3.43 -6.29
N ALA A 144 16.27 2.77 -7.43
CA ALA A 144 15.07 2.01 -7.78
C ALA A 144 14.85 0.82 -6.82
N ALA A 145 15.90 0.02 -6.55
CA ALA A 145 15.82 -1.10 -5.61
C ALA A 145 15.48 -0.66 -4.19
N ALA A 146 16.12 0.41 -3.70
CA ALA A 146 15.84 0.99 -2.39
C ALA A 146 14.38 1.44 -2.27
N THR A 147 13.87 2.12 -3.30
CA THR A 147 12.48 2.59 -3.34
C THR A 147 11.49 1.43 -3.41
N ALA A 148 11.74 0.43 -4.26
CA ALA A 148 10.88 -0.75 -4.40
C ALA A 148 10.79 -1.54 -3.08
N THR A 149 11.93 -1.75 -2.42
CA THR A 149 12.00 -2.45 -1.12
C THR A 149 11.29 -1.66 -0.03
N ALA A 150 11.52 -0.34 0.04
CA ALA A 150 10.86 0.52 1.02
C ALA A 150 9.36 0.63 0.77
N GLY A 151 8.92 0.67 -0.50
CA GLY A 151 7.50 0.72 -0.87
C GLY A 151 6.71 -0.50 -0.40
N GLY A 152 7.38 -1.66 -0.28
CA GLY A 152 6.78 -2.87 0.29
C GLY A 152 6.25 -2.69 1.73
N ILE A 153 6.74 -1.70 2.48
CA ILE A 153 6.20 -1.36 3.81
C ILE A 153 4.74 -0.94 3.72
N GLY A 154 4.32 -0.31 2.63
CA GLY A 154 2.96 0.17 2.44
C GLY A 154 1.87 -0.90 2.46
N ILE A 155 2.23 -2.19 2.33
CA ILE A 155 1.27 -3.30 2.48
C ILE A 155 1.17 -3.82 3.91
N ILE A 156 2.10 -3.44 4.79
CA ILE A 156 2.19 -3.95 6.17
C ILE A 156 1.70 -2.90 7.17
N ILE A 157 2.10 -1.62 6.99
CA ILE A 157 1.67 -0.53 7.87
C ILE A 157 0.19 -0.21 7.62
N PRO A 158 -0.66 -0.24 8.67
CA PRO A 158 -2.07 0.08 8.50
C PRO A 158 -2.33 1.58 8.26
N PRO A 159 -3.43 1.90 7.54
CA PRO A 159 -4.38 0.96 6.92
C PRO A 159 -3.75 0.20 5.75
N SER A 160 -4.11 -1.05 5.54
CA SER A 160 -3.53 -1.90 4.49
C SER A 160 -4.64 -2.57 3.67
N ILE A 161 -4.61 -2.38 2.37
CA ILE A 161 -5.51 -3.02 1.40
C ILE A 161 -5.39 -4.55 1.51
N THR A 162 -4.18 -5.07 1.63
CA THR A 162 -3.91 -6.50 1.76
C THR A 162 -4.56 -7.11 3.02
N PHE A 163 -4.54 -6.39 4.14
CA PHE A 163 -5.21 -6.85 5.37
C PHE A 163 -6.74 -6.82 5.26
N VAL A 164 -7.30 -5.87 4.51
CA VAL A 164 -8.75 -5.85 4.24
C VAL A 164 -9.15 -7.09 3.43
N ILE A 165 -8.40 -7.42 2.37
CA ILE A 165 -8.64 -8.60 1.53
C ILE A 165 -8.49 -9.88 2.38
N TYR A 166 -7.39 -10.01 3.11
CA TYR A 166 -7.13 -11.16 3.97
C TYR A 166 -8.23 -11.34 5.02
N GLY A 167 -8.64 -10.27 5.67
CA GLY A 167 -9.72 -10.28 6.66
C GLY A 167 -11.06 -10.72 6.07
N SER A 168 -11.37 -10.24 4.86
CA SER A 168 -12.59 -10.61 4.14
C SER A 168 -12.62 -12.10 3.79
N VAL A 169 -11.51 -12.65 3.28
CA VAL A 169 -11.41 -14.06 2.87
C VAL A 169 -11.40 -15.01 4.07
N THR A 170 -10.71 -14.63 5.16
CA THR A 170 -10.53 -15.48 6.34
C THR A 170 -11.57 -15.28 7.43
N GLY A 171 -12.47 -14.29 7.28
CA GLY A 171 -13.45 -13.91 8.31
C GLY A 171 -12.81 -13.29 9.56
N LYS A 172 -11.56 -12.83 9.50
CA LYS A 172 -10.87 -12.18 10.61
C LYS A 172 -11.18 -10.68 10.66
N SER A 173 -11.18 -10.13 11.87
CA SER A 173 -11.40 -8.69 12.08
C SER A 173 -10.29 -7.87 11.40
N VAL A 174 -10.67 -6.99 10.47
CA VAL A 174 -9.74 -6.07 9.79
C VAL A 174 -9.06 -5.14 10.79
N GLY A 175 -9.77 -4.65 11.80
CA GLY A 175 -9.18 -3.83 12.87
C GLY A 175 -8.08 -4.58 13.65
N SER A 176 -8.31 -5.87 13.99
CA SER A 176 -7.29 -6.69 14.64
C SER A 176 -6.09 -6.95 13.74
N LEU A 177 -6.30 -7.14 12.43
CA LEU A 177 -5.22 -7.28 11.46
C LEU A 177 -4.42 -5.98 11.33
N PHE A 178 -5.06 -4.83 11.32
CA PHE A 178 -4.38 -3.54 11.35
C PHE A 178 -3.50 -3.40 12.59
N ALA A 179 -4.01 -3.74 13.78
CA ALA A 179 -3.22 -3.72 15.00
C ALA A 179 -1.98 -4.62 14.92
N SER A 180 -2.13 -5.82 14.35
CA SER A 180 -1.03 -6.78 14.20
C SER A 180 0.06 -6.30 13.23
N GLY A 181 -0.27 -5.43 12.26
CA GLY A 181 0.65 -4.88 11.28
C GLY A 181 1.53 -3.73 11.79
N ILE A 182 1.13 -3.05 12.87
CA ILE A 182 1.86 -1.87 13.38
C ILE A 182 3.29 -2.24 13.78
N VAL A 183 3.45 -3.23 14.65
CA VAL A 183 4.77 -3.62 15.17
C VAL A 183 5.68 -4.16 14.05
N PRO A 184 5.26 -5.14 13.23
CA PRO A 184 6.08 -5.60 12.10
C PRO A 184 6.42 -4.50 11.11
N GLY A 185 5.48 -3.61 10.79
CA GLY A 185 5.71 -2.48 9.87
C GLY A 185 6.76 -1.51 10.39
N ILE A 186 6.70 -1.15 11.67
CA ILE A 186 7.72 -0.29 12.32
C ILE A 186 9.07 -1.00 12.32
N LEU A 187 9.13 -2.27 12.72
CA LEU A 187 10.38 -3.04 12.74
C LEU A 187 10.99 -3.13 11.34
N MET A 188 10.19 -3.42 10.33
CA MET A 188 10.67 -3.45 8.94
C MET A 188 11.21 -2.08 8.51
N GLY A 189 10.54 -0.97 8.85
CA GLY A 189 11.03 0.37 8.59
C GLY A 189 12.38 0.64 9.25
N ILE A 190 12.55 0.26 10.52
CA ILE A 190 13.80 0.38 11.26
C ILE A 190 14.91 -0.43 10.61
N PHE A 191 14.67 -1.71 10.32
CA PHE A 191 15.67 -2.57 9.66
C PHE A 191 16.07 -2.05 8.29
N LEU A 192 15.13 -1.53 7.50
CA LEU A 192 15.44 -0.94 6.20
C LEU A 192 16.27 0.33 6.34
N VAL A 193 15.99 1.19 7.32
CA VAL A 193 16.83 2.36 7.62
C VAL A 193 18.28 1.92 7.91
N PHE A 194 18.48 0.92 8.76
CA PHE A 194 19.80 0.39 9.03
C PHE A 194 20.45 -0.22 7.80
N ALA A 195 19.72 -0.99 7.01
CA ALA A 195 20.21 -1.57 5.76
C ALA A 195 20.65 -0.49 4.76
N MET A 196 19.83 0.55 4.56
CA MET A 196 20.17 1.69 3.69
C MET A 196 21.42 2.42 4.18
N GLN A 197 21.53 2.62 5.48
CA GLN A 197 22.70 3.26 6.07
C GLN A 197 23.95 2.39 5.88
N PHE A 198 23.85 1.08 6.10
CA PHE A 198 24.96 0.15 5.95
C PHE A 198 25.46 0.08 4.50
N VAL A 199 24.56 -0.06 3.53
CA VAL A 199 24.89 -0.12 2.10
C VAL A 199 25.45 1.21 1.57
N SER A 200 25.08 2.33 2.20
CA SER A 200 25.57 3.65 1.81
C SER A 200 26.91 4.03 2.44
N ARG A 201 27.41 3.28 3.43
CA ARG A 201 28.71 3.52 4.05
C ARG A 201 29.86 3.34 3.04
N GLY A 202 30.83 4.25 3.10
CA GLY A 202 32.01 4.21 2.21
C GLY A 202 31.76 4.64 0.78
N ARG A 203 30.57 5.17 0.45
CA ARG A 203 30.28 5.78 -0.85
C ARG A 203 30.44 7.29 -0.76
N GLU A 204 31.04 7.90 -1.76
CA GLU A 204 31.10 9.36 -1.91
C GLU A 204 29.76 9.89 -2.40
N LEU A 205 28.86 10.14 -1.46
CA LEU A 205 27.52 10.65 -1.74
C LEU A 205 27.41 12.11 -1.31
N VAL A 206 26.74 12.91 -2.11
CA VAL A 206 26.48 14.31 -1.78
C VAL A 206 25.42 14.37 -0.66
N LEU A 207 25.84 14.76 0.54
CA LEU A 207 24.95 14.92 1.70
C LEU A 207 24.07 16.15 1.54
N LEU A 208 22.87 16.07 2.11
CA LEU A 208 22.01 17.25 2.26
C LEU A 208 22.56 18.16 3.38
N PRO A 209 22.41 19.48 3.24
CA PRO A 209 22.75 20.40 4.32
C PRO A 209 21.90 20.11 5.56
N LYS A 210 22.45 20.41 6.73
CA LYS A 210 21.74 20.22 7.99
C LYS A 210 20.61 21.25 8.10
N ALA A 211 19.37 20.78 8.11
CA ALA A 211 18.21 21.63 8.30
C ALA A 211 18.18 22.23 9.71
N SER A 212 17.85 23.50 9.79
CA SER A 212 17.61 24.20 11.05
C SER A 212 16.34 23.71 11.74
N GLY A 213 16.19 23.97 13.04
CA GLY A 213 14.96 23.63 13.76
C GLY A 213 13.72 24.32 13.19
N LYS A 214 13.88 25.53 12.64
CA LYS A 214 12.78 26.27 11.97
C LYS A 214 12.35 25.58 10.67
N GLU A 215 13.29 25.12 9.86
CA GLU A 215 13.01 24.41 8.60
C GLU A 215 12.34 23.06 8.86
N ARG A 216 12.80 22.31 9.87
CA ARG A 216 12.15 21.05 10.29
C ARG A 216 10.71 21.28 10.74
N TRP A 217 10.48 22.33 11.53
CA TRP A 217 9.13 22.66 11.98
C TRP A 217 8.24 23.14 10.84
N ALA A 218 8.77 23.91 9.89
CA ALA A 218 8.04 24.32 8.69
C ALA A 218 7.63 23.11 7.83
N ALA A 219 8.57 22.20 7.55
CA ALA A 219 8.29 20.98 6.81
C ALA A 219 7.23 20.11 7.52
N PHE A 220 7.33 19.96 8.84
CA PHE A 220 6.31 19.22 9.61
C PHE A 220 4.93 19.87 9.51
N LYS A 221 4.82 21.20 9.62
CA LYS A 221 3.55 21.92 9.45
C LYS A 221 2.94 21.71 8.07
N GLU A 222 3.76 21.72 7.02
CA GLU A 222 3.31 21.46 5.65
C GLU A 222 2.76 20.04 5.48
N ALA A 223 3.38 19.05 6.12
CA ALA A 223 2.96 17.66 6.03
C ALA A 223 1.88 17.27 7.06
N PHE A 224 1.60 18.13 8.04
CA PHE A 224 0.75 17.82 9.19
C PHE A 224 -0.60 17.21 8.80
N TRP A 225 -1.28 17.82 7.83
CA TRP A 225 -2.59 17.32 7.40
C TRP A 225 -2.51 15.96 6.73
N GLY A 226 -1.41 15.66 6.02
CA GLY A 226 -1.17 14.32 5.49
C GLY A 226 -0.91 13.30 6.60
N LEU A 227 -0.08 13.66 7.58
CA LEU A 227 0.25 12.79 8.72
C LEU A 227 -0.93 12.57 9.67
N LEU A 228 -1.91 13.45 9.67
CA LEU A 228 -3.10 13.32 10.50
C LEU A 228 -4.04 12.21 9.99
N MET A 229 -4.01 11.87 8.71
CA MET A 229 -4.90 10.86 8.13
C MET A 229 -4.79 9.48 8.78
N PRO A 230 -3.60 8.87 8.95
CA PRO A 230 -3.49 7.60 9.68
C PRO A 230 -4.00 7.70 11.12
N VAL A 231 -3.81 8.84 11.77
CA VAL A 231 -4.29 9.07 13.14
C VAL A 231 -5.82 9.07 13.19
N ILE A 232 -6.49 9.72 12.22
CA ILE A 232 -7.95 9.72 12.11
C ILE A 232 -8.47 8.31 11.88
N ILE A 233 -7.86 7.55 10.96
CA ILE A 233 -8.29 6.20 10.62
C ILE A 233 -8.13 5.27 11.81
N LEU A 234 -6.90 5.13 12.33
CA LEU A 234 -6.59 4.19 13.39
C LEU A 234 -7.20 4.63 14.73
N GLY A 235 -7.17 5.92 15.02
CA GLY A 235 -7.81 6.50 16.20
C GLY A 235 -9.32 6.27 16.21
N GLY A 236 -9.98 6.44 15.06
CA GLY A 236 -11.41 6.19 14.92
C GLY A 236 -11.79 4.72 15.04
N ILE A 237 -10.98 3.81 14.45
CA ILE A 237 -11.22 2.36 14.53
C ILE A 237 -10.98 1.85 15.96
N TYR A 238 -9.85 2.18 16.58
CA TYR A 238 -9.52 1.69 17.93
C TYR A 238 -10.27 2.42 19.04
N GLY A 239 -10.70 3.66 18.76
CA GLY A 239 -11.62 4.37 19.64
C GLY A 239 -13.07 3.87 19.56
N GLY A 240 -13.38 2.90 18.68
CA GLY A 240 -14.72 2.35 18.52
C GLY A 240 -15.73 3.30 17.87
N ILE A 241 -15.24 4.38 17.23
CA ILE A 241 -16.07 5.40 16.55
C ILE A 241 -16.46 4.91 15.16
N PHE A 242 -15.52 4.25 14.45
CA PHE A 242 -15.69 3.80 13.07
C PHE A 242 -15.37 2.31 12.92
N THR A 243 -16.15 1.65 12.08
CA THR A 243 -15.72 0.38 11.46
C THR A 243 -14.62 0.67 10.42
N PRO A 244 -13.81 -0.32 10.02
CA PRO A 244 -12.82 -0.12 8.96
C PRO A 244 -13.40 0.42 7.64
N THR A 245 -14.64 0.03 7.29
CA THR A 245 -15.34 0.51 6.10
C THR A 245 -15.74 1.97 6.22
N GLU A 246 -16.26 2.37 7.37
CA GLU A 246 -16.60 3.78 7.64
C GLU A 246 -15.34 4.65 7.71
N ALA A 247 -14.26 4.16 8.33
CA ALA A 247 -12.98 4.84 8.36
C ALA A 247 -12.41 5.08 6.96
N ALA A 248 -12.60 4.13 6.03
CA ALA A 248 -12.20 4.28 4.63
C ALA A 248 -13.00 5.42 3.95
N ALA A 249 -14.31 5.48 4.14
CA ALA A 249 -15.15 6.55 3.59
C ALA A 249 -14.77 7.93 4.18
N VAL A 250 -14.55 7.99 5.50
CA VAL A 250 -14.08 9.22 6.19
C VAL A 250 -12.73 9.66 5.65
N SER A 251 -11.80 8.72 5.39
CA SER A 251 -10.49 9.06 4.86
C SER A 251 -10.53 9.59 3.43
N ALA A 252 -11.43 9.08 2.58
CA ALA A 252 -11.65 9.62 1.24
C ALA A 252 -12.21 11.05 1.29
N LEU A 253 -13.20 11.29 2.14
CA LEU A 253 -13.74 12.63 2.38
C LEU A 253 -12.67 13.58 2.93
N TYR A 254 -11.88 13.12 3.90
CA TYR A 254 -10.77 13.87 4.46
C TYR A 254 -9.72 14.23 3.39
N GLY A 255 -9.31 13.28 2.55
CA GLY A 255 -8.40 13.52 1.43
C GLY A 255 -8.92 14.59 0.46
N LEU A 256 -10.22 14.55 0.16
CA LEU A 256 -10.89 15.55 -0.68
C LEU A 256 -10.82 16.94 -0.03
N ILE A 257 -11.17 17.06 1.26
CA ILE A 257 -11.12 18.31 2.01
C ILE A 257 -9.70 18.88 2.04
N VAL A 258 -8.72 18.04 2.35
CA VAL A 258 -7.30 18.45 2.40
C VAL A 258 -6.83 18.96 1.04
N GLY A 259 -7.15 18.24 -0.03
CA GLY A 259 -6.72 18.58 -1.39
C GLY A 259 -7.37 19.85 -1.93
N LEU A 260 -8.67 20.04 -1.73
CA LEU A 260 -9.43 21.17 -2.27
C LEU A 260 -9.29 22.44 -1.42
N PHE A 261 -9.39 22.34 -0.09
CA PHE A 261 -9.56 23.50 0.78
C PHE A 261 -8.29 23.86 1.54
N ILE A 262 -7.51 22.87 1.99
CA ILE A 262 -6.33 23.09 2.83
C ILE A 262 -5.10 23.32 1.97
N TYR A 263 -4.72 22.33 1.17
CA TYR A 263 -3.56 22.45 0.28
C TYR A 263 -3.87 23.19 -1.02
N ARG A 264 -5.14 23.21 -1.43
CA ARG A 264 -5.62 23.90 -2.65
C ARG A 264 -4.86 23.49 -3.90
N THR A 265 -4.42 22.25 -3.93
CA THR A 265 -3.68 21.63 -5.05
C THR A 265 -4.60 20.93 -6.02
N LEU A 266 -5.81 20.57 -5.58
CA LEU A 266 -6.85 19.96 -6.39
C LEU A 266 -7.89 20.98 -6.83
N SER A 267 -8.40 20.80 -8.03
CA SER A 267 -9.59 21.48 -8.55
C SER A 267 -10.73 20.48 -8.75
N LEU A 268 -11.96 20.95 -8.91
CA LEU A 268 -13.11 20.08 -9.20
C LEU A 268 -12.93 19.28 -10.49
N LYS A 269 -12.14 19.77 -11.43
CA LYS A 269 -11.84 19.08 -12.70
C LYS A 269 -10.95 17.87 -12.51
N ASP A 270 -10.11 17.86 -11.47
CA ASP A 270 -9.18 16.78 -11.18
C ASP A 270 -9.87 15.60 -10.49
N ILE A 271 -11.05 15.79 -9.91
CA ILE A 271 -11.78 14.77 -9.16
C ILE A 271 -12.19 13.61 -10.09
N MET A 272 -12.73 13.89 -11.26
CA MET A 272 -13.22 12.85 -12.17
C MET A 272 -12.10 11.94 -12.69
N PRO A 273 -10.93 12.44 -13.14
CA PRO A 273 -9.77 11.59 -13.43
C PRO A 273 -9.34 10.73 -12.24
N ILE A 274 -9.22 11.31 -11.04
CA ILE A 274 -8.81 10.58 -9.84
C ILE A 274 -9.81 9.46 -9.50
N LEU A 275 -11.11 9.73 -9.60
CA LEU A 275 -12.15 8.72 -9.41
C LEU A 275 -12.02 7.58 -10.41
N ARG A 276 -11.83 7.91 -11.69
CA ARG A 276 -11.68 6.91 -12.76
C ARG A 276 -10.47 6.01 -12.52
N ASP A 277 -9.32 6.60 -12.16
CA ASP A 277 -8.10 5.86 -11.86
C ASP A 277 -8.26 4.99 -10.62
N SER A 278 -8.90 5.51 -9.56
CA SER A 278 -9.17 4.76 -8.34
C SER A 278 -10.13 3.57 -8.59
N VAL A 279 -11.16 3.75 -9.41
CA VAL A 279 -12.07 2.66 -9.81
C VAL A 279 -11.31 1.60 -10.61
N SER A 280 -10.46 2.01 -11.56
CA SER A 280 -9.65 1.08 -12.34
C SER A 280 -8.70 0.27 -11.47
N GLN A 281 -7.98 0.93 -10.53
CA GLN A 281 -7.11 0.25 -9.58
C GLN A 281 -7.89 -0.71 -8.67
N THR A 282 -9.04 -0.28 -8.17
CA THR A 282 -9.90 -1.13 -7.34
C THR A 282 -10.38 -2.35 -8.11
N ALA A 283 -10.81 -2.19 -9.36
CA ALA A 283 -11.25 -3.29 -10.20
C ALA A 283 -10.16 -4.33 -10.39
N VAL A 284 -8.92 -3.91 -10.67
CA VAL A 284 -7.76 -4.82 -10.81
C VAL A 284 -7.48 -5.62 -9.55
N VAL A 285 -7.73 -5.03 -8.37
CA VAL A 285 -7.48 -5.71 -7.08
C VAL A 285 -8.63 -6.63 -6.69
N MET A 286 -9.87 -6.30 -7.07
CA MET A 286 -11.06 -7.08 -6.71
C MET A 286 -11.31 -8.27 -7.65
N PHE A 287 -10.84 -8.20 -8.90
CA PHE A 287 -10.91 -9.28 -9.89
C PHE A 287 -9.58 -10.02 -10.03
#